data_1fc306774b533b049b74f899989787a5
#
_entry.id   1fc306774b533b049b74f899989787a5
#
_cell.length_a   1.000
_cell.length_b   1.000
_cell.length_c   1.000
_cell.angle_alpha   90.00
_cell.angle_beta   90.00
_cell.angle_gamma   90.00
#
_symmetry.space_group_name_H-M   'P 1'
#
loop_
_entity.id
_entity.type
_entity.pdbx_description
1 polymer ?
#
loop_
_entity_poly.entity_id
_entity_poly.type
_entity_poly.pdbx_seq_one_letter_code
_entity_poly.pdbx_strand_id
1 'polypeptide(L)'
;MLKSISLILVSIIGIAVVVIAIQNPPEDDSTQSRFSGTITKITDGDTLDFRILNGSNITIRLSLVDAPERHQPGYEEASKLAATVCPVGSDAVFVQDTWQKVDKYDRSLGLVYCNDMMLNEMLLSSGHAKIFQVFCSESEFGTQDWAIKHVC
;
A
#
# COMPACT_ATOMS: atom_id res chain seq x y z
N MET A 1 -42.56 24.63 -73.15
CA MET A 1 -41.57 25.34 -72.33
C MET A 1 -41.49 24.66 -70.95
N LEU A 2 -40.63 23.67 -70.83
CA LEU A 2 -40.40 22.95 -69.56
C LEU A 2 -39.22 23.61 -68.84
N LYS A 3 -39.44 24.11 -67.66
CA LYS A 3 -38.33 24.54 -66.79
C LYS A 3 -37.97 23.40 -65.87
N SER A 4 -36.74 22.90 -66.05
CA SER A 4 -36.11 21.92 -65.19
C SER A 4 -35.89 22.51 -63.78
N ILE A 5 -36.41 21.86 -62.77
CA ILE A 5 -36.06 22.14 -61.36
C ILE A 5 -34.97 21.15 -60.97
N SER A 6 -33.77 21.70 -60.84
CA SER A 6 -32.60 20.92 -60.35
C SER A 6 -32.71 20.76 -58.84
N LEU A 7 -32.94 19.55 -58.37
CA LEU A 7 -32.84 19.22 -56.94
C LEU A 7 -31.35 19.10 -56.53
N ILE A 8 -30.90 20.05 -55.76
CA ILE A 8 -29.62 19.98 -55.11
C ILE A 8 -29.78 19.16 -53.81
N LEU A 9 -29.28 17.92 -53.87
CA LEU A 9 -29.15 17.09 -52.67
C LEU A 9 -27.95 17.59 -51.87
N VAL A 10 -28.23 18.31 -50.81
CA VAL A 10 -27.18 18.63 -49.82
C VAL A 10 -26.97 17.42 -48.90
N SER A 11 -25.87 16.72 -49.16
CA SER A 11 -25.42 15.62 -48.31
C SER A 11 -24.80 16.21 -47.04
N ILE A 12 -25.50 16.14 -45.92
CA ILE A 12 -24.97 16.51 -44.60
C ILE A 12 -24.14 15.30 -44.10
N ILE A 13 -22.83 15.36 -44.30
CA ILE A 13 -21.91 14.43 -43.66
C ILE A 13 -21.80 14.81 -42.21
N GLY A 14 -22.50 14.07 -41.34
CA GLY A 14 -22.38 14.18 -39.91
C GLY A 14 -21.00 13.68 -39.45
N ILE A 15 -20.12 14.59 -39.11
CA ILE A 15 -18.88 14.26 -38.43
C ILE A 15 -19.22 13.88 -36.99
N ALA A 16 -19.28 12.59 -36.70
CA ALA A 16 -19.33 12.10 -35.32
C ALA A 16 -17.97 12.37 -34.66
N VAL A 17 -17.91 13.44 -33.85
CA VAL A 17 -16.77 13.67 -32.98
C VAL A 17 -16.87 12.64 -31.84
N VAL A 18 -16.07 11.57 -31.96
CA VAL A 18 -15.86 10.63 -30.86
C VAL A 18 -14.98 11.34 -29.84
N VAL A 19 -15.59 11.90 -28.81
CA VAL A 19 -14.87 12.39 -27.64
C VAL A 19 -14.40 11.13 -26.88
N ILE A 20 -13.15 10.71 -27.12
CA ILE A 20 -12.48 9.76 -26.27
C ILE A 20 -12.23 10.50 -24.97
N ALA A 21 -13.05 10.23 -23.95
CA ALA A 21 -12.75 10.62 -22.59
C ALA A 21 -11.44 9.91 -22.20
N ILE A 22 -10.35 10.65 -22.21
CA ILE A 22 -9.09 10.20 -21.59
C ILE A 22 -9.43 10.13 -20.11
N GLN A 23 -9.77 8.95 -19.63
CA GLN A 23 -9.85 8.67 -18.21
C GLN A 23 -8.41 8.81 -17.72
N ASN A 24 -8.13 9.93 -17.05
CA ASN A 24 -6.90 10.03 -16.29
C ASN A 24 -6.86 8.82 -15.35
N PRO A 25 -5.74 8.10 -15.29
CA PRO A 25 -5.57 7.09 -14.25
C PRO A 25 -5.87 7.78 -12.91
N PRO A 26 -6.45 7.07 -11.92
CA PRO A 26 -6.70 7.66 -10.63
C PRO A 26 -5.42 8.35 -10.18
N GLU A 27 -5.52 9.63 -9.83
CA GLU A 27 -4.40 10.39 -9.29
C GLU A 27 -3.88 9.56 -8.11
N ASP A 28 -2.64 9.08 -8.25
CA ASP A 28 -1.88 8.54 -7.15
C ASP A 28 -1.92 9.62 -6.06
N ASP A 29 -2.58 9.31 -4.93
CA ASP A 29 -2.67 10.22 -3.79
C ASP A 29 -1.25 10.43 -3.23
N SER A 30 -0.53 11.35 -3.88
CA SER A 30 0.90 11.61 -3.70
C SER A 30 1.24 12.28 -2.36
N THR A 31 0.33 12.20 -1.37
CA THR A 31 0.61 12.65 -0.01
C THR A 31 1.33 11.59 0.82
N GLN A 32 1.24 10.30 0.46
CA GLN A 32 1.93 9.23 1.16
C GLN A 32 3.41 9.14 0.77
N SER A 33 4.29 9.22 1.75
CA SER A 33 5.73 9.02 1.53
C SER A 33 6.03 7.54 1.27
N ARG A 34 6.38 7.21 0.03
CA ARG A 34 6.73 5.86 -0.43
C ARG A 34 8.23 5.74 -0.66
N PHE A 35 8.83 4.70 -0.14
CA PHE A 35 10.26 4.43 -0.26
C PHE A 35 10.48 3.04 -0.83
N SER A 36 11.20 2.94 -1.92
CA SER A 36 11.69 1.66 -2.45
C SER A 36 13.04 1.31 -1.85
N GLY A 37 13.27 0.03 -1.63
CA GLY A 37 14.53 -0.44 -1.02
C GLY A 37 14.55 -1.94 -0.85
N THR A 38 15.39 -2.41 0.08
CA THR A 38 15.65 -3.84 0.31
C THR A 38 15.51 -4.18 1.79
N ILE A 39 14.89 -5.30 2.10
CA ILE A 39 14.82 -5.86 3.46
C ILE A 39 16.22 -6.34 3.86
N THR A 40 16.75 -5.83 4.96
CA THR A 40 18.10 -6.20 5.42
C THR A 40 18.09 -7.10 6.64
N LYS A 41 17.00 -7.09 7.42
CA LYS A 41 16.82 -7.95 8.60
C LYS A 41 15.35 -8.08 8.95
N ILE A 42 14.95 -9.24 9.46
CA ILE A 42 13.68 -9.45 10.17
C ILE A 42 14.05 -9.59 11.67
N THR A 43 13.52 -8.71 12.51
CA THR A 43 13.76 -8.74 13.95
C THR A 43 12.75 -9.64 14.65
N ASP A 44 11.47 -9.48 14.26
CA ASP A 44 10.32 -10.27 14.71
C ASP A 44 9.17 -10.16 13.70
N GLY A 45 7.94 -10.51 14.10
CA GLY A 45 6.78 -10.52 13.19
C GLY A 45 6.41 -9.15 12.66
N ASP A 46 6.65 -8.07 13.39
CA ASP A 46 6.19 -6.72 13.04
C ASP A 46 7.30 -5.65 13.02
N THR A 47 8.55 -6.06 13.18
CA THR A 47 9.72 -5.16 13.17
C THR A 47 10.80 -5.70 12.22
N LEU A 48 11.26 -4.85 11.31
CA LEU A 48 12.27 -5.19 10.32
C LEU A 48 13.19 -4.01 9.99
N ASP A 49 14.40 -4.31 9.51
CA ASP A 49 15.34 -3.30 9.01
C ASP A 49 15.28 -3.23 7.49
N PHE A 50 15.31 -2.00 6.98
CA PHE A 50 15.11 -1.67 5.58
C PHE A 50 16.18 -0.68 5.10
N ARG A 51 16.79 -0.98 3.96
CA ARG A 51 17.70 -0.07 3.28
C ARG A 51 16.99 0.60 2.13
N ILE A 52 16.78 1.90 2.23
CA ILE A 52 16.21 2.74 1.17
C ILE A 52 17.20 2.80 0.00
N LEU A 53 16.71 2.97 -1.24
CA LEU A 53 17.56 3.06 -2.45
C LEU A 53 18.61 4.18 -2.38
N ASN A 54 18.38 5.23 -1.61
CA ASN A 54 19.38 6.31 -1.38
C ASN A 54 20.54 5.89 -0.45
N GLY A 55 20.53 4.66 0.06
CA GLY A 55 21.53 4.09 0.96
C GLY A 55 21.24 4.23 2.46
N SER A 56 20.21 4.98 2.86
CA SER A 56 19.81 5.13 4.27
C SER A 56 19.25 3.82 4.81
N ASN A 57 19.58 3.49 6.07
CA ASN A 57 18.98 2.38 6.79
C ASN A 57 17.98 2.91 7.81
N ILE A 58 16.82 2.26 7.89
CA ILE A 58 15.78 2.53 8.88
C ILE A 58 15.28 1.22 9.50
N THR A 59 14.80 1.31 10.73
CA THR A 59 14.03 0.23 11.34
C THR A 59 12.55 0.56 11.17
N ILE A 60 11.78 -0.36 10.62
CA ILE A 60 10.34 -0.22 10.40
C ILE A 60 9.61 -1.03 11.46
N ARG A 61 8.61 -0.41 12.09
CA ARG A 61 7.56 -1.05 12.89
C ARG A 61 6.27 -1.01 12.09
N LEU A 62 5.70 -2.16 11.79
CA LEU A 62 4.47 -2.24 11.00
C LEU A 62 3.33 -1.53 11.72
N SER A 63 2.71 -0.53 11.05
CA SER A 63 1.56 0.19 11.59
C SER A 63 0.38 -0.76 11.82
N LEU A 64 -0.31 -0.58 12.95
CA LEU A 64 -1.53 -1.28 13.34
C LEU A 64 -1.38 -2.80 13.54
N VAL A 65 -0.16 -3.34 13.54
CA VAL A 65 0.10 -4.77 13.75
C VAL A 65 0.74 -4.96 15.12
N ASP A 66 0.26 -5.93 15.87
CA ASP A 66 0.80 -6.36 17.16
C ASP A 66 1.10 -7.87 17.10
N ALA A 67 2.33 -8.18 16.76
CA ALA A 67 2.83 -9.55 16.73
C ALA A 67 3.32 -9.99 18.12
N PRO A 68 3.31 -11.31 18.41
CA PRO A 68 3.86 -11.82 19.66
C PRO A 68 5.34 -11.45 19.83
N GLU A 69 5.67 -10.96 21.03
CA GLU A 69 7.03 -10.63 21.44
C GLU A 69 7.86 -11.91 21.70
N ARG A 70 9.18 -11.76 21.74
CA ARG A 70 10.10 -12.86 22.08
C ARG A 70 9.66 -13.56 23.35
N HIS A 71 9.66 -14.89 23.33
CA HIS A 71 9.20 -15.78 24.42
C HIS A 71 7.67 -15.85 24.60
N GLN A 72 6.89 -15.18 23.78
CA GLN A 72 5.44 -15.38 23.73
C GLN A 72 5.06 -16.48 22.74
N PRO A 73 3.97 -17.22 22.98
CA PRO A 73 3.43 -18.15 21.99
C PRO A 73 3.10 -17.45 20.68
N GLY A 74 3.50 -18.04 19.54
CA GLY A 74 3.27 -17.46 18.20
C GLY A 74 4.39 -16.56 17.68
N TYR A 75 5.41 -16.23 18.48
CA TYR A 75 6.54 -15.41 18.07
C TYR A 75 7.27 -15.97 16.84
N GLU A 76 7.60 -17.26 16.87
CA GLU A 76 8.34 -17.90 15.79
C GLU A 76 7.52 -18.00 14.51
N GLU A 77 6.21 -18.27 14.63
CA GLU A 77 5.28 -18.35 13.50
C GLU A 77 5.12 -16.98 12.82
N ALA A 78 4.93 -15.92 13.61
CA ALA A 78 4.85 -14.56 13.10
C ALA A 78 6.15 -14.13 12.40
N SER A 79 7.28 -14.35 13.04
CA SER A 79 8.61 -14.02 12.49
C SER A 79 8.92 -14.82 11.21
N LYS A 80 8.54 -16.11 11.18
CA LYS A 80 8.67 -16.96 9.99
C LYS A 80 7.80 -16.50 8.84
N LEU A 81 6.55 -16.10 9.13
CA LEU A 81 5.67 -15.54 8.10
C LEU A 81 6.26 -14.24 7.52
N ALA A 82 6.72 -13.32 8.38
CA ALA A 82 7.37 -12.09 7.94
C ALA A 82 8.58 -12.38 7.03
N ALA A 83 9.44 -13.32 7.41
CA ALA A 83 10.60 -13.74 6.60
C ALA A 83 10.21 -14.49 5.31
N THR A 84 9.03 -15.09 5.25
CA THR A 84 8.52 -15.77 4.04
C THR A 84 7.94 -14.78 3.05
N VAL A 85 7.16 -13.80 3.53
CA VAL A 85 6.54 -12.76 2.69
C VAL A 85 7.58 -11.74 2.23
N CYS A 86 8.48 -11.33 3.15
CA CYS A 86 9.52 -10.35 2.90
C CYS A 86 10.91 -10.93 3.25
N PRO A 87 11.48 -11.81 2.41
CA PRO A 87 12.79 -12.39 2.66
C PRO A 87 13.89 -11.32 2.76
N VAL A 88 14.87 -11.54 3.61
CA VAL A 88 16.09 -10.72 3.64
C VAL A 88 16.74 -10.73 2.26
N GLY A 89 17.08 -9.55 1.75
CA GLY A 89 17.62 -9.33 0.41
C GLY A 89 16.54 -9.10 -0.66
N SER A 90 15.25 -9.23 -0.35
CA SER A 90 14.19 -8.92 -1.32
C SER A 90 13.95 -7.42 -1.45
N ASP A 91 13.53 -7.01 -2.65
CA ASP A 91 13.02 -5.69 -2.89
C ASP A 91 11.68 -5.49 -2.18
N ALA A 92 11.48 -4.30 -1.65
CA ALA A 92 10.25 -3.94 -0.96
C ALA A 92 9.91 -2.47 -1.13
N VAL A 93 8.65 -2.13 -0.88
CA VAL A 93 8.16 -0.76 -0.79
C VAL A 93 7.67 -0.51 0.63
N PHE A 94 8.20 0.52 1.26
CA PHE A 94 7.73 1.04 2.53
C PHE A 94 6.85 2.26 2.29
N VAL A 95 5.64 2.27 2.85
CA VAL A 95 4.69 3.39 2.83
C VAL A 95 4.60 3.93 4.24
N GLN A 96 5.20 5.10 4.48
CA GLN A 96 5.24 5.69 5.81
C GLN A 96 3.89 6.27 6.22
N ASP A 97 3.48 6.03 7.46
CA ASP A 97 2.31 6.66 8.07
C ASP A 97 2.54 8.17 8.22
N THR A 98 1.70 8.98 7.58
CA THR A 98 1.86 10.45 7.61
C THR A 98 1.36 11.08 8.90
N TRP A 99 0.44 10.43 9.62
CA TRP A 99 -0.08 10.91 10.90
C TRP A 99 0.85 10.52 12.05
N GLN A 100 1.46 9.34 11.98
CA GLN A 100 2.39 8.86 12.99
C GLN A 100 3.66 8.29 12.32
N LYS A 101 4.61 9.17 11.98
CA LYS A 101 5.80 8.81 11.19
C LYS A 101 6.78 7.89 11.91
N VAL A 102 6.92 8.07 13.22
CA VAL A 102 7.85 7.30 14.07
C VAL A 102 7.24 7.02 15.43
N ASP A 103 7.67 5.95 16.06
CA ASP A 103 7.30 5.63 17.43
C ASP A 103 8.29 6.23 18.45
N LYS A 104 8.04 5.97 19.73
CA LYS A 104 8.90 6.45 20.84
C LYS A 104 10.31 5.87 20.86
N TYR A 105 10.60 4.87 20.04
CA TYR A 105 11.90 4.22 19.89
C TYR A 105 12.59 4.62 18.57
N ASP A 106 12.07 5.65 17.89
CA ASP A 106 12.56 6.16 16.60
C ASP A 106 12.47 5.12 15.46
N ARG A 107 11.53 4.16 15.56
CA ARG A 107 11.23 3.24 14.46
C ARG A 107 10.20 3.90 13.51
N SER A 108 10.46 3.82 12.21
CA SER A 108 9.52 4.33 11.20
C SER A 108 8.24 3.49 11.17
N LEU A 109 7.09 4.15 11.23
CA LEU A 109 5.78 3.47 11.21
C LEU A 109 5.21 3.46 9.79
N GLY A 110 4.63 2.33 9.38
CA GLY A 110 4.00 2.24 8.06
C GLY A 110 3.64 0.84 7.60
N LEU A 111 3.37 0.74 6.29
CA LEU A 111 3.06 -0.49 5.58
C LEU A 111 4.28 -0.97 4.81
N VAL A 112 4.45 -2.28 4.73
CA VAL A 112 5.52 -2.91 3.95
C VAL A 112 4.91 -3.84 2.91
N TYR A 113 5.35 -3.66 1.66
CA TYR A 113 4.94 -4.48 0.52
C TYR A 113 6.15 -5.22 -0.04
N CYS A 114 6.04 -6.54 -0.19
CA CYS A 114 7.00 -7.38 -0.87
C CYS A 114 6.25 -8.21 -1.92
N ASN A 115 6.67 -8.15 -3.20
CA ASN A 115 5.99 -8.84 -4.31
C ASN A 115 4.48 -8.58 -4.34
N ASP A 116 4.08 -7.29 -4.21
CA ASP A 116 2.69 -6.83 -4.16
C ASP A 116 1.84 -7.38 -2.98
N MET A 117 2.45 -8.11 -2.05
CA MET A 117 1.80 -8.56 -0.83
C MET A 117 2.06 -7.58 0.32
N MET A 118 1.01 -7.11 0.98
CA MET A 118 1.11 -6.26 2.16
C MET A 118 1.37 -7.11 3.40
N LEU A 119 2.58 -7.01 3.97
CA LEU A 119 2.98 -7.79 5.13
C LEU A 119 2.07 -7.57 6.35
N ASN A 120 1.64 -6.31 6.56
CA ASN A 120 0.70 -5.96 7.65
C ASN A 120 -0.58 -6.83 7.57
N GLU A 121 -1.25 -6.86 6.42
CA GLU A 121 -2.48 -7.62 6.24
C GLU A 121 -2.23 -9.13 6.30
N MET A 122 -1.11 -9.61 5.75
CA MET A 122 -0.77 -11.04 5.78
C MET A 122 -0.64 -11.58 7.21
N LEU A 123 -0.01 -10.83 8.11
CA LEU A 123 0.14 -11.20 9.52
C LEU A 123 -1.21 -11.25 10.25
N LEU A 124 -2.08 -10.27 10.01
CA LEU A 124 -3.42 -10.23 10.61
C LEU A 124 -4.32 -11.33 10.04
N SER A 125 -4.36 -11.50 8.72
CA SER A 125 -5.23 -12.46 8.05
C SER A 125 -4.86 -13.92 8.35
N SER A 126 -3.57 -14.20 8.62
CA SER A 126 -3.10 -15.52 9.04
C SER A 126 -3.34 -15.82 10.53
N GLY A 127 -3.72 -14.80 11.32
CA GLY A 127 -3.88 -14.92 12.77
C GLY A 127 -2.56 -14.98 13.55
N HIS A 128 -1.42 -14.67 12.91
CA HIS A 128 -0.11 -14.62 13.58
C HIS A 128 0.16 -13.29 14.27
N ALA A 129 -0.68 -12.28 14.04
CA ALA A 129 -0.68 -11.02 14.76
C ALA A 129 -2.12 -10.56 15.02
N LYS A 130 -2.28 -9.55 15.87
CA LYS A 130 -3.55 -8.89 16.16
C LYS A 130 -3.50 -7.44 15.66
N ILE A 131 -4.67 -6.86 15.41
CA ILE A 131 -4.76 -5.42 15.18
C ILE A 131 -4.41 -4.67 16.47
N PHE A 132 -3.57 -3.63 16.37
CA PHE A 132 -3.20 -2.80 17.51
C PHE A 132 -4.23 -1.66 17.66
N GLN A 133 -5.41 -1.98 18.15
CA GLN A 133 -6.59 -1.11 18.15
C GLN A 133 -6.37 0.27 18.74
N VAL A 134 -5.50 0.41 19.74
CA VAL A 134 -5.26 1.71 20.41
C VAL A 134 -4.68 2.77 19.46
N PHE A 135 -4.11 2.36 18.33
CA PHE A 135 -3.54 3.25 17.31
C PHE A 135 -4.42 3.44 16.08
N CYS A 136 -5.61 2.81 16.02
CA CYS A 136 -6.50 2.94 14.86
C CYS A 136 -6.88 4.40 14.54
N SER A 137 -7.09 5.22 15.56
CA SER A 137 -7.42 6.64 15.39
C SER A 137 -6.20 7.54 15.18
N GLU A 138 -4.99 7.02 15.42
CA GLU A 138 -3.74 7.77 15.32
C GLU A 138 -3.00 7.53 14.00
N SER A 139 -3.35 6.46 13.28
CA SER A 139 -2.78 6.07 11.99
C SER A 139 -3.72 6.44 10.86
N GLU A 140 -3.18 6.99 9.76
CA GLU A 140 -3.96 7.23 8.54
C GLU A 140 -4.52 5.93 7.93
N PHE A 141 -3.92 4.79 8.25
CA PHE A 141 -4.34 3.48 7.77
C PHE A 141 -5.52 2.88 8.53
N GLY A 142 -5.89 3.44 9.69
CA GLY A 142 -6.95 2.89 10.54
C GLY A 142 -8.35 2.87 9.89
N THR A 143 -8.57 3.70 8.87
CA THR A 143 -9.82 3.75 8.10
C THR A 143 -9.79 2.94 6.81
N GLN A 144 -8.68 2.28 6.49
CA GLN A 144 -8.57 1.46 5.29
C GLN A 144 -9.28 0.12 5.47
N ASP A 145 -9.80 -0.44 4.39
CA ASP A 145 -10.62 -1.65 4.39
C ASP A 145 -9.97 -2.84 5.10
N TRP A 146 -8.65 -3.02 4.91
CA TRP A 146 -7.92 -4.10 5.57
C TRP A 146 -7.88 -3.92 7.11
N ALA A 147 -7.72 -2.68 7.60
CA ALA A 147 -7.70 -2.40 9.04
C ALA A 147 -9.11 -2.57 9.65
N ILE A 148 -10.13 -2.04 8.97
CA ILE A 148 -11.55 -2.17 9.38
C ILE A 148 -11.95 -3.66 9.44
N LYS A 149 -11.56 -4.47 8.45
CA LYS A 149 -11.79 -5.92 8.42
C LYS A 149 -11.22 -6.63 9.64
N HIS A 150 -10.15 -6.13 10.22
CA HIS A 150 -9.51 -6.64 11.43
C HIS A 150 -9.89 -5.88 12.70
N VAL A 151 -10.99 -5.10 12.67
CA VAL A 151 -11.62 -4.43 13.83
C VAL A 151 -10.85 -3.17 14.28
N CYS A 152 -10.25 -2.47 13.33
CA CYS A 152 -10.03 -1.04 13.53
C CYS A 152 -11.37 -0.33 13.37
#